data_d4f090f0ca03b71bccf3b067f2af633c
#
_entry.id   d4f090f0ca03b71bccf3b067f2af633c
#
_cell.length_a   1.000
_cell.length_b   1.000
_cell.length_c   1.000
_cell.angle_alpha   90.00
_cell.angle_beta   90.00
_cell.angle_gamma   90.00
#
_symmetry.space_group_name_H-M   'P 1'
#
loop_
_entity.id
_entity.type
_entity.pdbx_description
1 polymer ?
#
loop_
_entity_poly.entity_id
_entity_poly.type
_entity_poly.pdbx_seq_one_letter_code
_entity_poly.pdbx_strand_id
1 'polypeptide(L)'
;MNTRRTIIYYHQALPLFPFKFSLFGSNVKEYLFYCYIYPLYVKLFLGKQTYVALQTADIKQRFARRYRFPEERIDVFFPETDRIDVEGITPYKYEDGTYNFVYPSIGAVYKEHLTIVYALERLLTQNSDIAKRIRIHFTLKSTDNNELYQYICQHHLESSFVFHGPLPHDQVLSMLKSAEALVFPSVIETFGLPLLEAASLGVPVIANDMEYVREVLHGYSGLNMVKVHDYAEWASMIRSCCEENLRFPYYQVPEKDSWKRLFDLIRDGEGAKENRVICVLATASAKRGALAIYKQFVHALSADYGQDEWHVFVDVDMPMPAIPQVHYHVIHTKGFGRIWFDLVGFRRYVKKLGVTPDVVFSLQNTGVF
;
A
#
# COMPACT_ATOMS: atom_id res chain seq x y z
N MET A 1 -0.67 2.26 32.55
CA MET A 1 0.72 2.52 32.05
C MET A 1 0.76 3.99 31.69
N ASN A 2 1.75 4.74 32.22
CA ASN A 2 2.04 6.07 31.71
C ASN A 2 3.00 5.91 30.51
N THR A 3 2.48 5.44 29.39
CA THR A 3 3.22 5.54 28.13
C THR A 3 3.30 7.02 27.79
N ARG A 4 4.51 7.55 27.75
CA ARG A 4 4.72 8.98 27.51
C ARG A 4 4.34 9.38 26.09
N ARG A 5 4.46 8.45 25.12
CA ARG A 5 4.19 8.73 23.71
C ARG A 5 3.70 7.47 22.97
N THR A 6 2.73 7.63 22.08
CA THR A 6 2.28 6.57 21.18
C THR A 6 2.37 7.08 19.74
N ILE A 7 2.99 6.32 18.85
CA ILE A 7 3.09 6.64 17.43
C ILE A 7 2.41 5.54 16.65
N ILE A 8 1.47 5.89 15.77
CA ILE A 8 0.71 4.95 14.94
C ILE A 8 1.07 5.19 13.49
N TYR A 9 1.73 4.21 12.86
CA TYR A 9 1.89 4.18 11.41
C TYR A 9 0.61 3.64 10.78
N TYR A 10 -0.18 4.53 10.19
CA TYR A 10 -1.51 4.20 9.67
C TYR A 10 -1.47 4.05 8.15
N HIS A 11 -1.80 2.86 7.65
CA HIS A 11 -1.75 2.49 6.24
C HIS A 11 -3.06 1.85 5.73
N GLN A 12 -4.22 2.26 6.28
CA GLN A 12 -5.54 1.79 5.86
C GLN A 12 -6.36 2.93 5.26
N ALA A 13 -6.59 2.89 3.94
CA ALA A 13 -7.29 3.95 3.24
C ALA A 13 -8.82 3.84 3.33
N LEU A 14 -9.38 2.63 3.31
CA LEU A 14 -10.84 2.40 3.19
C LEU A 14 -11.70 3.22 4.16
N PRO A 15 -11.38 3.35 5.47
CA PRO A 15 -12.18 4.12 6.40
C PRO A 15 -12.18 5.64 6.14
N LEU A 16 -11.25 6.12 5.31
CA LEU A 16 -11.03 7.55 5.04
C LEU A 16 -11.73 8.03 3.78
N PHE A 17 -12.21 7.11 2.94
CA PHE A 17 -12.89 7.44 1.69
C PHE A 17 -14.40 7.23 1.80
N PRO A 18 -15.22 8.11 1.19
CA PRO A 18 -16.67 7.94 1.12
C PRO A 18 -17.04 6.89 0.07
N PHE A 19 -16.58 5.67 0.24
CA PHE A 19 -16.87 4.58 -0.70
C PHE A 19 -18.29 4.09 -0.50
N LYS A 20 -19.09 4.09 -1.57
CA LYS A 20 -20.45 3.54 -1.58
C LYS A 20 -20.37 2.04 -1.86
N PHE A 21 -20.36 1.24 -0.82
CA PHE A 21 -20.60 -0.19 -0.95
C PHE A 21 -22.07 -0.43 -1.30
N SER A 22 -22.36 -1.42 -2.12
CA SER A 22 -23.75 -1.85 -2.36
C SER A 22 -24.32 -2.51 -1.10
N LEU A 23 -25.45 -2.03 -0.62
CA LEU A 23 -26.17 -2.63 0.51
C LEU A 23 -26.71 -4.05 0.19
N PHE A 24 -26.75 -4.41 -1.09
CA PHE A 24 -27.26 -5.69 -1.60
C PHE A 24 -26.17 -6.60 -2.19
N GLY A 25 -24.91 -6.22 -2.07
CA GLY A 25 -23.76 -6.99 -2.60
C GLY A 25 -23.13 -7.91 -1.56
N SER A 26 -22.22 -8.76 -1.99
CA SER A 26 -21.44 -9.69 -1.16
C SER A 26 -20.58 -9.02 -0.06
N ASN A 27 -20.42 -7.69 -0.07
CA ASN A 27 -19.46 -6.93 0.73
C ASN A 27 -20.10 -6.10 1.85
N VAL A 28 -21.36 -6.35 2.23
CA VAL A 28 -22.06 -5.60 3.30
C VAL A 28 -21.34 -5.67 4.65
N LYS A 29 -20.75 -6.82 4.97
CA LYS A 29 -19.98 -7.01 6.23
C LYS A 29 -18.73 -6.15 6.27
N GLU A 30 -18.00 -6.06 5.15
CA GLU A 30 -16.82 -5.21 5.00
C GLU A 30 -17.19 -3.74 5.06
N TYR A 31 -18.30 -3.34 4.43
CA TYR A 31 -18.83 -1.99 4.51
C TYR A 31 -19.12 -1.57 5.96
N LEU A 32 -19.91 -2.36 6.68
CA LEU A 32 -20.25 -2.06 8.07
C LEU A 32 -18.97 -2.01 8.94
N PHE A 33 -18.04 -2.92 8.71
CA PHE A 33 -16.79 -2.95 9.44
C PHE A 33 -15.95 -1.69 9.18
N TYR A 34 -15.62 -1.38 7.92
CA TYR A 34 -14.71 -0.27 7.60
C TYR A 34 -15.35 1.13 7.73
N CYS A 35 -16.66 1.26 7.53
CA CYS A 35 -17.32 2.55 7.65
C CYS A 35 -17.68 2.93 9.10
N TYR A 36 -17.94 1.95 9.96
CA TYR A 36 -18.46 2.20 11.31
C TYR A 36 -17.63 1.60 12.44
N ILE A 37 -17.35 0.28 12.40
CA ILE A 37 -16.69 -0.41 13.51
C ILE A 37 -15.21 -0.03 13.58
N TYR A 38 -14.51 -0.15 12.48
CA TYR A 38 -13.07 0.11 12.42
C TYR A 38 -12.68 1.57 12.75
N PRO A 39 -13.39 2.61 12.26
CA PRO A 39 -13.13 3.99 12.68
C PRO A 39 -13.33 4.24 14.17
N LEU A 40 -14.35 3.63 14.78
CA LEU A 40 -14.55 3.72 16.25
C LEU A 40 -13.39 3.06 16.99
N TYR A 41 -12.95 1.89 16.51
CA TYR A 41 -11.81 1.18 17.08
C TYR A 41 -10.51 2.00 16.99
N VAL A 42 -10.21 2.57 15.82
CA VAL A 42 -9.04 3.47 15.67
C VAL A 42 -9.14 4.67 16.60
N LYS A 43 -10.31 5.28 16.71
CA LYS A 43 -10.55 6.47 17.55
C LYS A 43 -10.25 6.23 19.02
N LEU A 44 -10.41 5.01 19.53
CA LEU A 44 -10.08 4.65 20.92
C LEU A 44 -8.60 4.89 21.24
N PHE A 45 -7.71 4.78 20.26
CA PHE A 45 -6.25 4.92 20.44
C PHE A 45 -5.72 6.32 20.13
N LEU A 46 -6.58 7.24 19.66
CA LEU A 46 -6.19 8.61 19.34
C LEU A 46 -6.28 9.53 20.58
N GLY A 47 -5.32 9.34 21.48
CA GLY A 47 -5.22 10.13 22.72
C GLY A 47 -4.42 11.44 22.56
N LYS A 48 -4.25 12.17 23.68
CA LYS A 48 -3.50 13.44 23.71
C LYS A 48 -2.01 13.26 23.43
N GLN A 49 -1.45 12.10 23.70
CA GLN A 49 -0.03 11.77 23.48
C GLN A 49 0.19 10.88 22.24
N THR A 50 -0.82 10.79 21.37
CA THR A 50 -0.73 10.03 20.13
C THR A 50 -0.26 10.92 18.99
N TYR A 51 0.71 10.43 18.23
CA TYR A 51 1.17 10.94 16.93
C TYR A 51 0.82 9.92 15.86
N VAL A 52 0.60 10.39 14.64
CA VAL A 52 0.23 9.51 13.53
C VAL A 52 1.18 9.75 12.37
N ALA A 53 1.77 8.66 11.88
CA ALA A 53 2.59 8.64 10.68
C ALA A 53 1.74 8.13 9.52
N LEU A 54 1.68 8.86 8.42
CA LEU A 54 0.89 8.55 7.22
C LEU A 54 1.78 8.58 5.98
N GLN A 55 1.30 8.05 4.87
CA GLN A 55 2.10 7.87 3.67
C GLN A 55 2.01 9.03 2.67
N THR A 56 0.89 9.78 2.66
CA THR A 56 0.66 10.90 1.71
C THR A 56 -0.06 12.05 2.40
N ALA A 57 0.06 13.25 1.83
CA ALA A 57 -0.63 14.44 2.33
C ALA A 57 -2.15 14.33 2.12
N ASP A 58 -2.63 13.68 1.05
CA ASP A 58 -4.05 13.39 0.85
C ASP A 58 -4.60 12.55 2.00
N ILE A 59 -3.91 11.48 2.38
CA ILE A 59 -4.31 10.62 3.51
C ILE A 59 -4.26 11.40 4.83
N LYS A 60 -3.26 12.29 5.03
CA LYS A 60 -3.19 13.17 6.21
C LYS A 60 -4.44 14.03 6.35
N GLN A 61 -4.83 14.74 5.30
CA GLN A 61 -6.03 15.59 5.31
C GLN A 61 -7.31 14.79 5.58
N ARG A 62 -7.45 13.62 4.93
CA ARG A 62 -8.60 12.73 5.13
C ARG A 62 -8.65 12.18 6.55
N PHE A 63 -7.51 11.77 7.10
CA PHE A 63 -7.40 11.27 8.47
C PHE A 63 -7.76 12.36 9.49
N ALA A 64 -7.16 13.54 9.39
CA ALA A 64 -7.43 14.67 10.27
C ALA A 64 -8.93 15.01 10.27
N ARG A 65 -9.54 15.08 9.10
CA ARG A 65 -10.98 15.36 8.92
C ARG A 65 -11.87 14.26 9.47
N ARG A 66 -11.54 12.99 9.16
CA ARG A 66 -12.34 11.81 9.57
C ARG A 66 -12.40 11.64 11.07
N TYR A 67 -11.27 11.81 11.73
CA TYR A 67 -11.12 11.58 13.17
C TYR A 67 -11.17 12.86 13.99
N ARG A 68 -11.25 14.04 13.36
CA ARG A 68 -11.08 15.35 14.01
C ARG A 68 -9.80 15.39 14.83
N PHE A 69 -8.72 14.89 14.23
CA PHE A 69 -7.42 14.76 14.87
C PHE A 69 -6.52 15.94 14.47
N PRO A 70 -5.71 16.51 15.40
CA PRO A 70 -4.89 17.68 15.13
C PRO A 70 -3.82 17.38 14.07
N GLU A 71 -3.75 18.23 13.04
CA GLU A 71 -2.81 18.04 11.92
C GLU A 71 -1.35 18.18 12.33
N GLU A 72 -1.05 18.96 13.37
CA GLU A 72 0.28 19.15 13.95
C GLU A 72 0.83 17.88 14.64
N ARG A 73 0.00 16.88 14.85
CA ARG A 73 0.38 15.56 15.36
C ARG A 73 0.34 14.48 14.29
N ILE A 74 0.26 14.89 13.04
CA ILE A 74 0.29 13.99 11.89
C ILE A 74 1.47 14.36 11.00
N ASP A 75 2.40 13.41 10.82
CA ASP A 75 3.51 13.53 9.91
C ASP A 75 3.34 12.62 8.69
N VAL A 76 3.90 13.04 7.55
CA VAL A 76 3.90 12.28 6.30
C VAL A 76 5.28 11.67 6.10
N PHE A 77 5.30 10.35 5.90
CA PHE A 77 6.50 9.57 5.63
C PHE A 77 6.27 8.70 4.42
N PHE A 78 6.91 9.00 3.32
CA PHE A 78 6.85 8.16 2.14
C PHE A 78 7.48 6.79 2.44
N PRO A 79 6.85 5.68 2.03
CA PRO A 79 7.50 4.38 2.09
C PRO A 79 8.81 4.43 1.29
N GLU A 80 9.89 4.02 1.90
CA GLU A 80 11.13 3.80 1.17
C GLU A 80 10.96 2.53 0.35
N THR A 81 11.14 2.64 -0.95
CA THR A 81 11.28 1.47 -1.79
C THR A 81 12.76 1.11 -1.82
N ASP A 82 13.08 -0.18 -1.65
CA ASP A 82 14.43 -0.66 -1.97
C ASP A 82 14.78 -0.13 -3.37
N ARG A 83 16.01 0.36 -3.53
CA ARG A 83 16.45 0.79 -4.87
C ARG A 83 16.26 -0.38 -5.82
N ILE A 84 15.35 -0.20 -6.76
CA ILE A 84 15.14 -1.18 -7.82
C ILE A 84 16.43 -1.20 -8.65
N ASP A 85 17.15 -2.32 -8.59
CA ASP A 85 18.27 -2.57 -9.50
C ASP A 85 17.72 -2.83 -10.90
N VAL A 86 17.50 -1.73 -11.62
CA VAL A 86 16.85 -1.79 -12.94
C VAL A 86 17.64 -2.67 -13.90
N GLU A 87 18.98 -2.67 -13.82
CA GLU A 87 19.84 -3.44 -14.72
C GLU A 87 19.79 -4.93 -14.37
N GLY A 88 19.70 -5.28 -13.10
CA GLY A 88 19.59 -6.67 -12.62
C GLY A 88 18.26 -7.34 -12.90
N ILE A 89 17.19 -6.59 -13.25
CA ILE A 89 15.90 -7.18 -13.57
C ILE A 89 15.93 -7.80 -14.97
N THR A 90 15.71 -9.11 -15.06
CA THR A 90 15.53 -9.80 -16.34
C THR A 90 14.17 -9.42 -16.94
N PRO A 91 14.10 -8.91 -18.19
CA PRO A 91 12.84 -8.59 -18.85
C PRO A 91 11.92 -9.82 -18.97
N TYR A 92 10.62 -9.63 -18.74
CA TYR A 92 9.63 -10.68 -18.95
C TYR A 92 9.41 -10.90 -20.45
N LYS A 93 9.34 -12.17 -20.87
CA LYS A 93 9.08 -12.51 -22.27
C LYS A 93 7.57 -12.66 -22.49
N TYR A 94 6.97 -11.67 -23.12
CA TYR A 94 5.60 -11.71 -23.60
C TYR A 94 5.48 -12.45 -24.93
N GLU A 95 4.24 -12.72 -25.36
CA GLU A 95 3.94 -13.28 -26.69
C GLU A 95 4.32 -12.26 -27.77
N ASP A 96 5.05 -12.72 -28.80
CA ASP A 96 5.51 -11.86 -29.89
C ASP A 96 4.33 -11.19 -30.61
N GLY A 97 4.49 -9.92 -30.91
CA GLY A 97 3.50 -9.14 -31.64
C GLY A 97 2.29 -8.67 -30.78
N THR A 98 2.32 -8.88 -29.47
CA THR A 98 1.30 -8.34 -28.54
C THR A 98 1.75 -7.04 -27.88
N TYR A 99 0.80 -6.23 -27.43
CA TYR A 99 1.00 -5.05 -26.59
C TYR A 99 0.54 -5.37 -25.16
N ASN A 100 1.42 -5.21 -24.19
CA ASN A 100 1.23 -5.76 -22.86
C ASN A 100 1.13 -4.66 -21.80
N PHE A 101 0.03 -4.63 -21.09
CA PHE A 101 -0.26 -3.70 -20.01
C PHE A 101 -0.37 -4.48 -18.71
N VAL A 102 0.19 -3.96 -17.62
CA VAL A 102 0.21 -4.66 -16.33
C VAL A 102 -0.58 -3.88 -15.30
N TYR A 103 -1.39 -4.58 -14.52
CA TYR A 103 -2.06 -4.05 -13.35
C TYR A 103 -1.84 -4.96 -12.13
N PRO A 104 -0.80 -4.71 -11.32
CA PRO A 104 -0.58 -5.45 -10.09
C PRO A 104 -1.57 -4.98 -9.02
N SER A 105 -2.57 -5.79 -8.73
CA SER A 105 -3.63 -5.42 -7.79
C SER A 105 -4.35 -6.63 -7.22
N ILE A 106 -5.13 -6.40 -6.16
CA ILE A 106 -6.10 -7.37 -5.61
C ILE A 106 -7.46 -7.16 -6.26
N GLY A 107 -8.34 -8.18 -6.24
CA GLY A 107 -9.67 -8.15 -6.85
C GLY A 107 -10.72 -7.28 -6.13
N ALA A 108 -10.32 -6.22 -5.43
CA ALA A 108 -11.24 -5.34 -4.72
C ALA A 108 -11.95 -4.35 -5.66
N VAL A 109 -13.21 -4.03 -5.37
CA VAL A 109 -14.06 -3.16 -6.22
C VAL A 109 -13.43 -1.78 -6.44
N TYR A 110 -12.86 -1.16 -5.40
CA TYR A 110 -12.21 0.16 -5.49
C TYR A 110 -10.93 0.18 -6.35
N LYS A 111 -10.48 -0.97 -6.82
CA LYS A 111 -9.38 -1.08 -7.80
C LYS A 111 -9.84 -0.83 -9.24
N GLU A 112 -11.13 -0.72 -9.47
CA GLU A 112 -11.74 -0.26 -10.74
C GLU A 112 -11.27 -1.04 -11.99
N HIS A 113 -11.09 -2.35 -11.87
CA HIS A 113 -10.63 -3.20 -13.00
C HIS A 113 -11.52 -3.07 -14.24
N LEU A 114 -12.84 -2.91 -14.06
CA LEU A 114 -13.78 -2.73 -15.14
C LEU A 114 -13.52 -1.48 -15.99
N THR A 115 -12.86 -0.46 -15.44
CA THR A 115 -12.44 0.73 -16.21
C THR A 115 -11.56 0.34 -17.40
N ILE A 116 -10.60 -0.57 -17.18
CA ILE A 116 -9.71 -1.06 -18.25
C ILE A 116 -10.49 -1.92 -19.26
N VAL A 117 -11.42 -2.74 -18.77
CA VAL A 117 -12.25 -3.58 -19.64
C VAL A 117 -13.10 -2.73 -20.58
N TYR A 118 -13.80 -1.72 -20.05
CA TYR A 118 -14.62 -0.81 -20.84
C TYR A 118 -13.79 0.01 -21.85
N ALA A 119 -12.59 0.43 -21.45
CA ALA A 119 -11.67 1.12 -22.36
C ALA A 119 -11.25 0.21 -23.52
N LEU A 120 -10.89 -1.04 -23.24
CA LEU A 120 -10.48 -2.00 -24.27
C LEU A 120 -11.65 -2.39 -25.19
N GLU A 121 -12.82 -2.65 -24.63
CA GLU A 121 -14.03 -2.92 -25.40
C GLU A 121 -14.34 -1.79 -26.40
N ARG A 122 -14.17 -0.54 -25.95
CA ARG A 122 -14.31 0.63 -26.82
C ARG A 122 -13.27 0.64 -27.95
N LEU A 123 -12.02 0.26 -27.70
CA LEU A 123 -11.01 0.11 -28.77
C LEU A 123 -11.35 -0.99 -29.77
N LEU A 124 -11.86 -2.11 -29.27
CA LEU A 124 -12.27 -3.24 -30.12
C LEU A 124 -13.47 -2.88 -31.04
N THR A 125 -14.43 -2.10 -30.53
CA THR A 125 -15.57 -1.62 -31.35
C THR A 125 -15.16 -0.67 -32.47
N GLN A 126 -14.01 0.02 -32.30
CA GLN A 126 -13.42 0.85 -33.37
C GLN A 126 -12.69 0.01 -34.43
N ASN A 127 -12.76 -1.31 -34.35
CA ASN A 127 -12.19 -2.30 -35.28
C ASN A 127 -10.68 -2.11 -35.53
N SER A 128 -9.94 -1.70 -34.49
CA SER A 128 -8.50 -1.48 -34.53
C SER A 128 -7.76 -2.83 -34.46
N ASP A 129 -6.90 -3.12 -35.45
CA ASP A 129 -6.04 -4.30 -35.39
C ASP A 129 -5.06 -4.24 -34.19
N ILE A 130 -4.74 -3.05 -33.71
CA ILE A 130 -3.97 -2.82 -32.48
C ILE A 130 -4.71 -3.41 -31.28
N ALA A 131 -6.03 -3.14 -31.17
CA ALA A 131 -6.83 -3.57 -30.03
C ALA A 131 -6.86 -5.10 -29.87
N LYS A 132 -6.87 -5.87 -30.95
CA LYS A 132 -6.83 -7.35 -30.94
C LYS A 132 -5.53 -7.92 -30.37
N ARG A 133 -4.46 -7.14 -30.44
CA ARG A 133 -3.12 -7.51 -29.99
C ARG A 133 -2.85 -7.09 -28.54
N ILE A 134 -3.75 -6.33 -27.90
CA ILE A 134 -3.59 -5.89 -26.53
C ILE A 134 -3.80 -7.05 -25.55
N ARG A 135 -2.93 -7.16 -24.57
CA ARG A 135 -3.02 -8.09 -23.44
C ARG A 135 -2.93 -7.29 -22.12
N ILE A 136 -3.90 -7.46 -21.26
CA ILE A 136 -3.95 -6.85 -19.94
C ILE A 136 -3.63 -7.96 -18.92
N HIS A 137 -2.57 -7.76 -18.15
CA HIS A 137 -2.06 -8.73 -17.18
C HIS A 137 -2.46 -8.33 -15.76
N PHE A 138 -3.31 -9.13 -15.13
CA PHE A 138 -3.72 -8.96 -13.74
C PHE A 138 -2.96 -9.95 -12.82
N THR A 139 -2.48 -9.48 -11.68
CA THR A 139 -1.85 -10.33 -10.65
C THR A 139 -2.87 -10.93 -9.66
N LEU A 140 -4.07 -11.10 -10.08
CA LEU A 140 -5.17 -11.73 -9.34
C LEU A 140 -5.67 -12.99 -10.07
N LYS A 141 -6.35 -13.88 -9.36
CA LYS A 141 -7.04 -15.02 -9.96
C LYS A 141 -8.39 -14.56 -10.51
N SER A 142 -8.90 -15.24 -11.54
CA SER A 142 -10.24 -15.00 -12.08
C SER A 142 -11.34 -15.10 -11.00
N THR A 143 -11.12 -15.92 -9.97
CA THR A 143 -12.04 -16.10 -8.84
C THR A 143 -11.98 -14.99 -7.79
N ASP A 144 -10.97 -14.11 -7.82
CA ASP A 144 -10.81 -13.04 -6.83
C ASP A 144 -11.75 -11.84 -7.08
N ASN A 145 -12.29 -11.75 -8.30
CA ASN A 145 -13.30 -10.77 -8.69
C ASN A 145 -14.27 -11.39 -9.72
N ASN A 146 -15.32 -12.02 -9.22
CA ASN A 146 -16.29 -12.73 -10.06
C ASN A 146 -17.03 -11.81 -11.03
N GLU A 147 -17.37 -10.60 -10.64
CA GLU A 147 -18.06 -9.62 -11.50
C GLU A 147 -17.19 -9.27 -12.71
N LEU A 148 -15.93 -8.97 -12.48
CA LEU A 148 -14.94 -8.70 -13.53
C LEU A 148 -14.84 -9.89 -14.51
N TYR A 149 -14.64 -11.09 -13.99
CA TYR A 149 -14.46 -12.27 -14.83
C TYR A 149 -15.70 -12.64 -15.62
N GLN A 150 -16.89 -12.57 -14.99
CA GLN A 150 -18.16 -12.79 -15.66
C GLN A 150 -18.40 -11.78 -16.80
N TYR A 151 -18.10 -10.51 -16.56
CA TYR A 151 -18.22 -9.48 -17.60
C TYR A 151 -17.32 -9.79 -18.80
N ILE A 152 -16.05 -10.12 -18.56
CA ILE A 152 -15.08 -10.49 -19.60
C ILE A 152 -15.61 -11.67 -20.44
N CYS A 153 -16.12 -12.74 -19.80
CA CYS A 153 -16.66 -13.90 -20.49
C CYS A 153 -17.94 -13.59 -21.27
N GLN A 154 -18.86 -12.80 -20.70
CA GLN A 154 -20.11 -12.42 -21.37
C GLN A 154 -19.90 -11.59 -22.63
N HIS A 155 -18.80 -10.81 -22.66
CA HIS A 155 -18.45 -9.95 -23.79
C HIS A 155 -17.39 -10.55 -24.72
N HIS A 156 -17.01 -11.83 -24.51
CA HIS A 156 -16.02 -12.56 -25.33
C HIS A 156 -14.65 -11.87 -25.42
N LEU A 157 -14.17 -11.34 -24.28
CA LEU A 157 -12.93 -10.58 -24.18
C LEU A 157 -11.76 -11.40 -23.59
N GLU A 158 -11.94 -12.70 -23.34
CA GLU A 158 -10.99 -13.55 -22.62
C GLU A 158 -9.59 -13.56 -23.23
N SER A 159 -9.50 -13.45 -24.55
CA SER A 159 -8.22 -13.42 -25.26
C SER A 159 -7.36 -12.21 -24.92
N SER A 160 -7.96 -11.13 -24.41
CA SER A 160 -7.27 -9.88 -24.08
C SER A 160 -6.88 -9.75 -22.60
N PHE A 161 -7.32 -10.66 -21.73
CA PHE A 161 -7.08 -10.56 -20.27
C PHE A 161 -6.40 -11.81 -19.73
N VAL A 162 -5.24 -11.62 -19.08
CA VAL A 162 -4.44 -12.70 -18.50
C VAL A 162 -4.46 -12.59 -16.98
N PHE A 163 -4.96 -13.63 -16.32
CA PHE A 163 -5.07 -13.73 -14.87
C PHE A 163 -3.94 -14.62 -14.32
N HIS A 164 -2.88 -14.02 -13.81
CA HIS A 164 -1.71 -14.75 -13.31
C HIS A 164 -1.90 -15.31 -11.89
N GLY A 165 -2.82 -14.74 -11.10
CA GLY A 165 -2.83 -14.94 -9.66
C GLY A 165 -1.73 -14.14 -8.96
N PRO A 166 -1.55 -14.32 -7.65
CA PRO A 166 -0.47 -13.68 -6.90
C PRO A 166 0.90 -14.10 -7.41
N LEU A 167 1.75 -13.11 -7.75
CA LEU A 167 3.11 -13.32 -8.25
C LEU A 167 4.15 -12.83 -7.23
N PRO A 168 5.38 -13.39 -7.24
CA PRO A 168 6.53 -12.81 -6.55
C PRO A 168 6.82 -11.39 -7.06
N HIS A 169 7.34 -10.53 -6.17
CA HIS A 169 7.57 -9.11 -6.48
C HIS A 169 8.56 -8.90 -7.63
N ASP A 170 9.64 -9.67 -7.67
CA ASP A 170 10.64 -9.67 -8.75
C ASP A 170 10.03 -10.01 -10.11
N GLN A 171 9.08 -10.94 -10.15
CA GLN A 171 8.36 -11.26 -11.38
C GLN A 171 7.43 -10.12 -11.82
N VAL A 172 6.78 -9.42 -10.87
CA VAL A 172 5.98 -8.23 -11.19
C VAL A 172 6.86 -7.13 -11.78
N LEU A 173 8.03 -6.87 -11.20
CA LEU A 173 9.00 -5.90 -11.75
C LEU A 173 9.48 -6.29 -13.14
N SER A 174 9.75 -7.59 -13.35
CA SER A 174 10.12 -8.15 -14.68
C SER A 174 9.03 -7.87 -15.73
N MET A 175 7.77 -8.10 -15.38
CA MET A 175 6.63 -7.83 -16.24
C MET A 175 6.48 -6.32 -16.52
N LEU A 176 6.56 -5.47 -15.50
CA LEU A 176 6.50 -4.02 -15.66
C LEU A 176 7.60 -3.50 -16.58
N LYS A 177 8.85 -3.96 -16.40
CA LYS A 177 9.99 -3.55 -17.24
C LYS A 177 9.76 -3.77 -18.73
N SER A 178 9.00 -4.81 -19.08
CA SER A 178 8.74 -5.21 -20.47
C SER A 178 7.39 -4.74 -21.00
N ALA A 179 6.52 -4.15 -20.15
CA ALA A 179 5.19 -3.71 -20.55
C ALA A 179 5.20 -2.38 -21.30
N GLU A 180 4.22 -2.12 -22.13
CA GLU A 180 3.96 -0.83 -22.75
C GLU A 180 3.61 0.23 -21.70
N ALA A 181 2.79 -0.12 -20.69
CA ALA A 181 2.49 0.77 -19.57
C ALA A 181 1.96 -0.01 -18.35
N LEU A 182 2.10 0.61 -17.18
CA LEU A 182 1.26 0.32 -16.03
C LEU A 182 -0.12 0.97 -16.26
N VAL A 183 -1.21 0.21 -16.12
CA VAL A 183 -2.58 0.73 -16.06
C VAL A 183 -3.08 0.69 -14.62
N PHE A 184 -3.43 1.84 -14.03
CA PHE A 184 -3.71 1.95 -12.60
C PHE A 184 -4.98 2.75 -12.29
N PRO A 185 -6.17 2.18 -12.52
CA PRO A 185 -7.45 2.85 -12.32
C PRO A 185 -7.90 2.92 -10.84
N SER A 186 -7.09 2.50 -9.88
CA SER A 186 -7.47 2.49 -8.46
C SER A 186 -7.92 3.86 -7.97
N VAL A 187 -9.04 3.92 -7.23
CA VAL A 187 -9.56 5.17 -6.64
C VAL A 187 -9.29 5.29 -5.15
N ILE A 188 -8.81 4.22 -4.52
CA ILE A 188 -8.46 4.21 -3.08
C ILE A 188 -7.11 3.56 -2.88
N GLU A 189 -6.14 4.36 -2.46
CA GLU A 189 -4.80 3.92 -2.04
C GLU A 189 -4.33 4.73 -0.83
N THR A 190 -3.40 4.17 -0.10
CA THR A 190 -2.61 4.93 0.88
C THR A 190 -1.37 5.54 0.26
N PHE A 191 -0.81 4.86 -0.75
CA PHE A 191 0.37 5.29 -1.47
C PHE A 191 0.34 4.88 -2.96
N GLY A 192 0.19 3.58 -3.25
CA GLY A 192 0.24 3.06 -4.62
C GLY A 192 1.65 2.66 -5.05
N LEU A 193 2.30 1.75 -4.32
CA LEU A 193 3.65 1.26 -4.64
C LEU A 193 3.86 0.89 -6.12
N PRO A 194 2.91 0.25 -6.84
CA PRO A 194 3.09 -0.07 -8.25
C PRO A 194 3.31 1.15 -9.15
N LEU A 195 2.77 2.32 -8.78
CA LEU A 195 3.02 3.57 -9.51
C LEU A 195 4.50 3.92 -9.48
N LEU A 196 5.08 3.87 -8.28
CA LEU A 196 6.48 4.18 -8.07
C LEU A 196 7.40 3.12 -8.72
N GLU A 197 7.04 1.84 -8.63
CA GLU A 197 7.76 0.74 -9.25
C GLU A 197 7.83 0.92 -10.77
N ALA A 198 6.72 1.19 -11.44
CA ALA A 198 6.68 1.46 -12.88
C ALA A 198 7.51 2.69 -13.27
N ALA A 199 7.37 3.79 -12.53
CA ALA A 199 8.10 5.02 -12.79
C ALA A 199 9.62 4.84 -12.57
N SER A 200 10.03 4.08 -11.56
CA SER A 200 11.44 3.74 -11.32
C SER A 200 12.05 2.90 -12.43
N LEU A 201 11.22 2.18 -13.19
CA LEU A 201 11.61 1.42 -14.39
C LEU A 201 11.51 2.24 -15.68
N GLY A 202 11.11 3.51 -15.62
CA GLY A 202 10.91 4.36 -16.79
C GLY A 202 9.69 3.95 -17.66
N VAL A 203 8.75 3.19 -17.09
CA VAL A 203 7.57 2.67 -17.78
C VAL A 203 6.44 3.70 -17.73
N PRO A 204 5.75 3.98 -18.85
CA PRO A 204 4.58 4.84 -18.84
C PRO A 204 3.53 4.41 -17.81
N VAL A 205 2.88 5.36 -17.18
CA VAL A 205 1.82 5.12 -16.22
C VAL A 205 0.53 5.78 -16.72
N ILE A 206 -0.53 5.01 -16.86
CA ILE A 206 -1.89 5.50 -17.09
C ILE A 206 -2.67 5.29 -15.80
N ALA A 207 -3.09 6.36 -15.14
CA ALA A 207 -3.76 6.28 -13.84
C ALA A 207 -4.96 7.20 -13.76
N ASN A 208 -5.92 6.86 -12.88
CA ASN A 208 -6.99 7.80 -12.56
C ASN A 208 -6.42 9.09 -11.95
N ASP A 209 -7.03 10.22 -12.29
CA ASP A 209 -6.69 11.53 -11.79
C ASP A 209 -7.07 11.67 -10.30
N MET A 210 -6.14 11.21 -9.43
CA MET A 210 -6.28 11.18 -7.97
C MET A 210 -5.13 11.93 -7.30
N GLU A 211 -5.41 12.57 -6.17
CA GLU A 211 -4.41 13.36 -5.42
C GLU A 211 -3.17 12.53 -5.03
N TYR A 212 -3.37 11.28 -4.58
CA TYR A 212 -2.23 10.42 -4.23
C TYR A 212 -1.34 10.11 -5.45
N VAL A 213 -1.90 10.00 -6.67
CA VAL A 213 -1.12 9.79 -7.90
C VAL A 213 -0.25 10.99 -8.20
N ARG A 214 -0.82 12.21 -8.09
CA ARG A 214 -0.09 13.47 -8.28
C ARG A 214 1.05 13.63 -7.29
N GLU A 215 0.82 13.21 -6.05
CA GLU A 215 1.81 13.29 -4.97
C GLU A 215 2.94 12.28 -5.16
N VAL A 216 2.61 11.01 -5.40
CA VAL A 216 3.59 9.91 -5.51
C VAL A 216 4.46 10.05 -6.76
N LEU A 217 3.89 10.49 -7.89
CA LEU A 217 4.58 10.64 -9.16
C LEU A 217 4.83 12.11 -9.55
N HIS A 218 4.94 12.99 -8.56
CA HIS A 218 5.21 14.40 -8.81
C HIS A 218 6.47 14.60 -9.67
N GLY A 219 6.30 15.19 -10.85
CA GLY A 219 7.41 15.46 -11.78
C GLY A 219 7.82 14.26 -12.65
N TYR A 220 7.14 13.13 -12.58
CA TYR A 220 7.40 12.02 -13.50
C TYR A 220 6.81 12.32 -14.88
N SER A 221 7.65 12.41 -15.90
CA SER A 221 7.27 12.75 -17.28
C SER A 221 6.45 11.66 -17.99
N GLY A 222 6.51 10.40 -17.51
CA GLY A 222 5.75 9.28 -18.05
C GLY A 222 4.35 9.10 -17.46
N LEU A 223 3.87 10.05 -16.64
CA LEU A 223 2.55 9.99 -16.02
C LEU A 223 1.46 10.56 -16.93
N ASN A 224 0.45 9.74 -17.23
CA ASN A 224 -0.78 10.12 -17.90
C ASN A 224 -1.96 9.95 -16.94
N MET A 225 -2.57 11.06 -16.53
CA MET A 225 -3.73 11.03 -15.64
C MET A 225 -5.02 11.15 -16.43
N VAL A 226 -5.95 10.24 -16.17
CA VAL A 226 -7.24 10.15 -16.83
C VAL A 226 -8.34 10.38 -15.81
N LYS A 227 -9.35 11.16 -16.18
CA LYS A 227 -10.51 11.38 -15.31
C LYS A 227 -11.21 10.05 -15.01
N VAL A 228 -11.62 9.89 -13.76
CA VAL A 228 -12.32 8.68 -13.30
C VAL A 228 -13.54 8.40 -14.19
N HIS A 229 -13.64 7.16 -14.69
CA HIS A 229 -14.68 6.68 -15.60
C HIS A 229 -14.71 7.35 -17.00
N ASP A 230 -13.67 8.08 -17.39
CA ASP A 230 -13.54 8.51 -18.80
C ASP A 230 -12.92 7.40 -19.65
N TYR A 231 -13.74 6.41 -19.97
CA TYR A 231 -13.32 5.24 -20.75
C TYR A 231 -12.82 5.57 -22.15
N ALA A 232 -13.22 6.73 -22.70
CA ALA A 232 -12.76 7.18 -24.01
C ALA A 232 -11.32 7.68 -23.93
N GLU A 233 -10.98 8.45 -22.90
CA GLU A 233 -9.63 8.92 -22.66
C GLU A 233 -8.70 7.76 -22.26
N TRP A 234 -9.17 6.82 -21.41
CA TRP A 234 -8.46 5.57 -21.11
C TRP A 234 -8.11 4.79 -22.36
N ALA A 235 -9.06 4.61 -23.28
CA ALA A 235 -8.87 3.94 -24.57
C ALA A 235 -7.83 4.67 -25.44
N SER A 236 -7.89 6.01 -25.50
CA SER A 236 -6.94 6.83 -26.23
C SER A 236 -5.52 6.68 -25.69
N MET A 237 -5.34 6.72 -24.38
CA MET A 237 -4.01 6.58 -23.74
C MET A 237 -3.43 5.18 -23.95
N ILE A 238 -4.23 4.13 -23.80
CA ILE A 238 -3.81 2.75 -24.08
C ILE A 238 -3.35 2.63 -25.54
N ARG A 239 -4.09 3.18 -26.49
CA ARG A 239 -3.72 3.19 -27.91
C ARG A 239 -2.40 3.93 -28.16
N SER A 240 -2.22 5.12 -27.63
CA SER A 240 -0.97 5.90 -27.74
C SER A 240 0.24 5.09 -27.26
N CYS A 241 0.14 4.40 -26.14
CA CYS A 241 1.23 3.56 -25.64
C CYS A 241 1.58 2.39 -26.59
N CYS A 242 0.59 1.87 -27.34
CA CYS A 242 0.87 0.84 -28.37
C CYS A 242 1.59 1.42 -29.60
N GLU A 243 1.27 2.64 -29.99
CA GLU A 243 1.79 3.27 -31.22
C GLU A 243 3.21 3.86 -31.03
N GLU A 244 3.55 4.35 -29.82
CA GLU A 244 4.74 5.17 -29.60
C GLU A 244 5.90 4.45 -28.89
N ASN A 245 5.68 3.29 -28.31
CA ASN A 245 6.68 2.52 -27.54
C ASN A 245 7.56 3.40 -26.61
N LEU A 246 6.89 4.19 -25.78
CA LEU A 246 7.52 5.23 -24.97
C LEU A 246 8.33 4.63 -23.82
N ARG A 247 9.49 5.25 -23.52
CA ARG A 247 10.24 5.03 -22.29
C ARG A 247 10.71 6.39 -21.76
N PHE A 248 10.75 6.51 -20.45
CA PHE A 248 11.04 7.74 -19.76
C PHE A 248 12.26 7.60 -18.85
N PRO A 249 12.90 8.70 -18.45
CA PRO A 249 13.97 8.65 -17.45
C PRO A 249 13.47 7.98 -16.17
N TYR A 250 14.32 7.17 -15.55
CA TYR A 250 14.03 6.49 -14.30
C TYR A 250 13.69 7.49 -13.20
N TYR A 251 12.50 7.35 -12.63
CA TYR A 251 12.04 8.22 -11.58
C TYR A 251 12.75 7.88 -10.25
N GLN A 252 13.23 8.91 -9.58
CA GLN A 252 13.80 8.79 -8.25
C GLN A 252 12.91 9.50 -7.26
N VAL A 253 12.53 8.81 -6.20
CA VAL A 253 11.74 9.40 -5.12
C VAL A 253 12.53 10.56 -4.51
N PRO A 254 11.93 11.76 -4.42
CA PRO A 254 12.63 12.94 -3.89
C PRO A 254 13.04 12.80 -2.42
N GLU A 255 12.25 12.07 -1.64
CA GLU A 255 12.47 11.93 -0.20
C GLU A 255 13.28 10.68 0.10
N LYS A 256 14.50 10.90 0.59
CA LYS A 256 15.36 9.90 1.20
C LYS A 256 15.30 10.10 2.72
N ASP A 257 15.43 9.02 3.49
CA ASP A 257 15.50 9.05 4.96
C ASP A 257 14.15 9.16 5.70
N SER A 258 13.04 8.72 5.11
CA SER A 258 11.73 8.68 5.80
C SER A 258 11.79 7.89 7.11
N TRP A 259 12.48 6.75 7.13
CA TRP A 259 12.64 5.95 8.35
C TRP A 259 13.50 6.65 9.39
N LYS A 260 14.58 7.33 8.99
CA LYS A 260 15.39 8.13 9.90
C LYS A 260 14.54 9.22 10.58
N ARG A 261 13.79 10.00 9.81
CA ARG A 261 12.86 11.00 10.35
C ARG A 261 11.82 10.38 11.29
N LEU A 262 11.33 9.18 10.96
CA LEU A 262 10.40 8.47 11.84
C LEU A 262 11.06 8.00 13.13
N PHE A 263 12.31 7.52 13.07
CA PHE A 263 13.07 7.19 14.28
C PHE A 263 13.39 8.43 15.10
N ASP A 264 13.72 9.56 14.47
CA ASP A 264 13.86 10.85 15.17
C ASP A 264 12.54 11.22 15.85
N LEU A 265 11.40 11.09 15.18
CA LEU A 265 10.07 11.28 15.79
C LEU A 265 9.83 10.32 16.96
N ILE A 266 10.25 9.06 16.88
CA ILE A 266 10.12 8.08 17.97
C ILE A 266 11.00 8.49 19.16
N ARG A 267 12.21 8.99 18.89
CA ARG A 267 13.20 9.42 19.90
C ARG A 267 12.94 10.83 20.42
N ASP A 268 12.27 11.67 19.65
CA ASP A 268 12.01 13.07 20.00
C ASP A 268 10.86 13.16 21.03
N GLY A 269 11.15 13.56 22.25
CA GLY A 269 10.19 13.70 23.34
C GLY A 269 10.78 14.55 24.47
N GLU A 270 9.95 15.19 25.28
CA GLU A 270 10.35 16.00 26.41
C GLU A 270 11.32 15.24 27.34
N GLY A 271 12.57 15.68 27.39
CA GLY A 271 13.67 15.11 28.14
C GLY A 271 14.47 14.10 27.33
N ALA A 272 15.66 14.50 26.87
CA ALA A 272 16.64 13.61 26.28
C ALA A 272 16.99 12.49 27.24
N LYS A 273 16.28 11.36 27.18
CA LYS A 273 16.60 10.15 27.90
C LYS A 273 17.48 9.32 26.98
N GLU A 274 18.71 9.07 27.39
CA GLU A 274 19.53 8.02 26.80
C GLU A 274 18.95 6.66 27.19
N ASN A 275 18.95 5.69 26.28
CA ASN A 275 18.43 4.32 26.49
C ASN A 275 16.92 4.24 26.78
N ARG A 276 16.11 4.64 25.81
CA ARG A 276 14.63 4.46 25.87
C ARG A 276 14.26 3.01 25.70
N VAL A 277 13.14 2.63 26.30
CA VAL A 277 12.48 1.36 26.04
C VAL A 277 11.34 1.60 25.03
N ILE A 278 11.49 1.05 23.82
CA ILE A 278 10.55 1.22 22.71
C ILE A 278 9.86 -0.10 22.43
N CYS A 279 8.52 -0.12 22.52
CA CYS A 279 7.73 -1.28 22.16
C CYS A 279 7.12 -1.09 20.76
N VAL A 280 7.38 -2.02 19.84
CA VAL A 280 6.88 -1.99 18.46
C VAL A 280 5.81 -3.05 18.26
N LEU A 281 4.64 -2.64 17.80
CA LEU A 281 3.51 -3.54 17.51
C LEU A 281 3.42 -3.82 16.02
N ALA A 282 3.71 -5.04 15.62
CA ALA A 282 3.69 -5.49 14.23
C ALA A 282 2.92 -6.80 14.00
N THR A 283 2.18 -7.30 14.99
CA THR A 283 1.48 -8.61 14.94
C THR A 283 0.48 -8.74 13.78
N ALA A 284 0.02 -7.62 13.21
CA ALA A 284 -0.85 -7.59 12.06
C ALA A 284 -0.14 -7.39 10.73
N SER A 285 1.15 -7.17 10.75
CA SER A 285 1.93 -6.84 9.56
C SER A 285 2.47 -8.08 8.83
N ALA A 286 1.86 -9.25 9.04
CA ALA A 286 2.34 -10.51 8.49
C ALA A 286 2.02 -10.74 7.01
N LYS A 287 1.22 -9.87 6.35
CA LYS A 287 0.77 -10.12 4.96
C LYS A 287 0.76 -8.85 4.10
N ARG A 288 1.02 -9.04 2.79
CA ARG A 288 0.89 -8.00 1.74
C ARG A 288 1.69 -6.71 2.04
N GLY A 289 1.12 -5.55 1.75
CA GLY A 289 1.76 -4.25 1.94
C GLY A 289 2.20 -3.97 3.38
N ALA A 290 1.47 -4.48 4.38
CA ALA A 290 1.89 -4.35 5.78
C ALA A 290 3.19 -5.11 6.08
N LEU A 291 3.40 -6.27 5.45
CA LEU A 291 4.66 -7.00 5.56
C LEU A 291 5.81 -6.26 4.88
N ALA A 292 5.56 -5.60 3.75
CA ALA A 292 6.56 -4.77 3.09
C ALA A 292 7.02 -3.62 3.99
N ILE A 293 6.09 -2.90 4.62
CA ILE A 293 6.38 -1.83 5.59
C ILE A 293 7.18 -2.38 6.79
N TYR A 294 6.80 -3.54 7.32
CA TYR A 294 7.55 -4.16 8.41
C TYR A 294 8.99 -4.53 8.00
N LYS A 295 9.19 -5.08 6.81
CA LYS A 295 10.54 -5.40 6.29
C LYS A 295 11.39 -4.14 6.16
N GLN A 296 10.84 -3.04 5.63
CA GLN A 296 11.51 -1.75 5.56
C GLN A 296 11.88 -1.23 6.96
N PHE A 297 10.94 -1.29 7.91
CA PHE A 297 11.20 -0.92 9.30
C PHE A 297 12.38 -1.72 9.89
N VAL A 298 12.39 -3.05 9.72
CA VAL A 298 13.45 -3.91 10.25
C VAL A 298 14.79 -3.61 9.57
N HIS A 299 14.79 -3.35 8.26
CA HIS A 299 15.99 -2.95 7.54
C HIS A 299 16.55 -1.62 8.07
N ALA A 300 15.71 -0.61 8.19
CA ALA A 300 16.09 0.69 8.75
C ALA A 300 16.56 0.57 10.20
N LEU A 301 15.87 -0.24 11.02
CA LEU A 301 16.27 -0.51 12.41
C LEU A 301 17.64 -1.19 12.49
N SER A 302 17.97 -2.07 11.55
CA SER A 302 19.29 -2.72 11.49
C SER A 302 20.43 -1.70 11.24
N ALA A 303 20.12 -0.62 10.51
CA ALA A 303 21.08 0.44 10.22
C ALA A 303 21.19 1.49 11.34
N ASP A 304 20.10 1.74 12.08
CA ASP A 304 20.03 2.78 13.13
C ASP A 304 19.15 2.34 14.32
N TYR A 305 19.58 1.34 15.08
CA TYR A 305 18.93 0.97 16.35
C TYR A 305 19.31 1.89 17.52
N GLY A 306 20.38 2.66 17.41
CA GLY A 306 20.84 3.59 18.43
C GLY A 306 21.29 2.91 19.74
N GLN A 307 21.04 3.58 20.86
CA GLN A 307 21.27 3.04 22.21
C GLN A 307 19.96 2.60 22.89
N ASP A 308 18.86 2.60 22.16
CA ASP A 308 17.52 2.28 22.67
C ASP A 308 17.32 0.76 22.77
N GLU A 309 16.52 0.32 23.74
CA GLU A 309 16.08 -1.07 23.88
C GLU A 309 14.75 -1.26 23.14
N TRP A 310 14.72 -2.18 22.17
CA TRP A 310 13.58 -2.40 21.32
C TRP A 310 12.90 -3.73 21.62
N HIS A 311 11.61 -3.72 21.92
CA HIS A 311 10.75 -4.88 22.07
C HIS A 311 9.77 -4.96 20.91
N VAL A 312 10.00 -5.87 19.95
CA VAL A 312 9.23 -5.98 18.71
C VAL A 312 8.26 -7.17 18.79
N PHE A 313 6.97 -6.87 18.77
CA PHE A 313 5.89 -7.86 18.86
C PHE A 313 5.45 -8.25 17.46
N VAL A 314 5.65 -9.51 17.08
CA VAL A 314 5.47 -10.04 15.72
C VAL A 314 4.57 -11.28 15.70
N ASP A 315 4.06 -11.66 14.53
CA ASP A 315 3.48 -12.99 14.29
C ASP A 315 4.60 -13.98 13.88
N VAL A 316 4.30 -15.27 13.95
CA VAL A 316 5.28 -16.38 13.81
C VAL A 316 6.00 -16.38 12.44
N ASP A 317 5.30 -15.99 11.40
CA ASP A 317 5.81 -16.05 10.01
C ASP A 317 6.57 -14.78 9.58
N MET A 318 6.89 -13.89 10.53
CA MET A 318 7.56 -12.64 10.23
C MET A 318 9.09 -12.77 10.40
N PRO A 319 9.91 -12.07 9.58
CA PRO A 319 11.36 -12.11 9.72
C PRO A 319 11.80 -11.46 11.04
N MET A 320 12.74 -12.09 11.73
CA MET A 320 13.29 -11.68 13.03
C MET A 320 14.84 -11.71 12.97
N PRO A 321 15.49 -10.81 12.20
CA PRO A 321 16.94 -10.79 12.14
C PRO A 321 17.54 -10.43 13.48
N ALA A 322 18.72 -10.97 13.78
CA ALA A 322 19.46 -10.65 15.00
C ALA A 322 20.01 -9.22 14.90
N ILE A 323 19.45 -8.30 15.66
CA ILE A 323 19.89 -6.90 15.78
C ILE A 323 20.23 -6.65 17.26
N PRO A 324 21.37 -6.01 17.58
CA PRO A 324 21.69 -5.66 18.96
C PRO A 324 20.57 -4.86 19.63
N GLN A 325 20.30 -5.10 20.90
CA GLN A 325 19.27 -4.41 21.70
C GLN A 325 17.82 -4.59 21.20
N VAL A 326 17.56 -5.51 20.24
CA VAL A 326 16.22 -5.84 19.74
C VAL A 326 15.77 -7.19 20.26
N HIS A 327 14.64 -7.19 20.98
CA HIS A 327 14.01 -8.38 21.55
C HIS A 327 12.70 -8.68 20.82
N TYR A 328 12.63 -9.79 20.10
CA TYR A 328 11.42 -10.20 19.40
C TYR A 328 10.51 -11.03 20.32
N HIS A 329 9.21 -10.70 20.28
CA HIS A 329 8.16 -11.38 21.03
C HIS A 329 7.12 -11.91 20.06
N VAL A 330 7.03 -13.22 19.90
CA VAL A 330 6.07 -13.87 19.02
C VAL A 330 4.71 -13.94 19.71
N ILE A 331 3.70 -13.30 19.11
CA ILE A 331 2.33 -13.23 19.63
C ILE A 331 1.36 -13.78 18.61
N HIS A 332 0.82 -14.94 18.91
CA HIS A 332 -0.24 -15.54 18.11
C HIS A 332 -1.59 -14.90 18.41
N THR A 333 -2.05 -14.00 17.56
CA THR A 333 -3.37 -13.41 17.69
C THR A 333 -4.11 -13.40 16.35
N LYS A 334 -5.36 -13.90 16.33
CA LYS A 334 -6.26 -13.86 15.17
C LYS A 334 -7.62 -13.29 15.56
N GLY A 335 -8.24 -12.52 14.68
CA GLY A 335 -9.59 -12.01 14.86
C GLY A 335 -9.79 -11.25 16.20
N PHE A 336 -10.75 -11.70 17.01
CA PHE A 336 -11.06 -11.07 18.31
C PHE A 336 -9.92 -11.14 19.31
N GLY A 337 -9.07 -12.17 19.25
CA GLY A 337 -7.90 -12.28 20.13
C GLY A 337 -6.92 -11.13 19.94
N ARG A 338 -6.81 -10.59 18.73
CA ARG A 338 -5.99 -9.42 18.43
C ARG A 338 -6.58 -8.16 19.06
N ILE A 339 -7.89 -7.92 18.90
CA ILE A 339 -8.57 -6.78 19.54
C ILE A 339 -8.36 -6.84 21.06
N TRP A 340 -8.49 -8.02 21.66
CA TRP A 340 -8.23 -8.21 23.06
C TRP A 340 -6.76 -7.91 23.43
N PHE A 341 -5.80 -8.35 22.59
CA PHE A 341 -4.38 -8.06 22.81
C PHE A 341 -4.12 -6.55 22.79
N ASP A 342 -4.63 -5.83 21.81
CA ASP A 342 -4.46 -4.37 21.70
C ASP A 342 -5.10 -3.63 22.89
N LEU A 343 -6.25 -4.07 23.39
CA LEU A 343 -6.95 -3.41 24.47
C LEU A 343 -6.42 -3.76 25.88
N VAL A 344 -5.99 -4.99 26.10
CA VAL A 344 -5.64 -5.49 27.46
C VAL A 344 -4.40 -6.35 27.47
N GLY A 345 -4.23 -7.22 26.48
CA GLY A 345 -3.19 -8.25 26.45
C GLY A 345 -1.78 -7.68 26.44
N PHE A 346 -1.54 -6.66 25.63
CA PHE A 346 -0.25 -5.97 25.54
C PHE A 346 0.22 -5.47 26.91
N ARG A 347 -0.63 -4.74 27.61
CA ARG A 347 -0.31 -4.20 28.95
C ARG A 347 0.04 -5.30 29.96
N ARG A 348 -0.69 -6.42 29.92
CA ARG A 348 -0.40 -7.57 30.79
C ARG A 348 0.90 -8.24 30.41
N TYR A 349 1.18 -8.35 29.11
CA TYR A 349 2.39 -8.98 28.61
C TYR A 349 3.65 -8.20 28.96
N VAL A 350 3.72 -6.88 28.69
CA VAL A 350 4.88 -6.05 29.04
C VAL A 350 5.09 -5.97 30.55
N LYS A 351 4.01 -5.97 31.34
CA LYS A 351 4.12 -6.05 32.81
C LYS A 351 4.77 -7.38 33.26
N LYS A 352 4.41 -8.49 32.61
CA LYS A 352 5.01 -9.82 32.90
C LYS A 352 6.50 -9.86 32.50
N LEU A 353 6.90 -9.14 31.46
CA LEU A 353 8.30 -8.98 31.06
C LEU A 353 9.09 -8.07 31.99
N GLY A 354 8.45 -7.33 32.91
CA GLY A 354 9.11 -6.30 33.71
C GLY A 354 9.46 -5.03 32.94
N VAL A 355 8.91 -4.88 31.74
CA VAL A 355 9.20 -3.78 30.79
C VAL A 355 8.23 -2.63 31.01
N THR A 356 8.75 -1.40 31.06
CA THR A 356 7.94 -0.17 31.07
C THR A 356 8.31 0.67 29.85
N PRO A 357 7.48 0.68 28.78
CA PRO A 357 7.81 1.41 27.57
C PRO A 357 7.77 2.93 27.78
N ASP A 358 8.78 3.62 27.28
CA ASP A 358 8.80 5.08 27.14
C ASP A 358 7.96 5.48 25.90
N VAL A 359 8.08 4.67 24.83
CA VAL A 359 7.36 4.88 23.57
C VAL A 359 6.71 3.57 23.11
N VAL A 360 5.50 3.68 22.57
CA VAL A 360 4.85 2.60 21.83
C VAL A 360 4.72 3.02 20.37
N PHE A 361 5.34 2.27 19.47
CA PHE A 361 5.24 2.45 18.04
C PHE A 361 4.41 1.33 17.42
N SER A 362 3.36 1.66 16.69
CA SER A 362 2.47 0.69 16.09
C SER A 362 2.54 0.71 14.56
N LEU A 363 2.89 -0.40 13.95
CA LEU A 363 2.86 -0.65 12.51
C LEU A 363 1.54 -1.28 12.05
N GLN A 364 0.50 -1.26 12.88
CA GLN A 364 -0.75 -2.02 12.62
C GLN A 364 -2.04 -1.18 12.62
N ASN A 365 -1.93 0.11 12.32
CA ASN A 365 -3.05 1.09 12.24
C ASN A 365 -3.77 1.38 13.56
N THR A 366 -3.43 0.74 14.65
CA THR A 366 -4.05 0.90 15.97
C THR A 366 -2.96 0.99 17.04
N GLY A 367 -3.27 1.62 18.16
CA GLY A 367 -2.39 1.64 19.32
C GLY A 367 -2.70 0.49 20.28
N VAL A 368 -2.27 0.67 21.55
CA VAL A 368 -2.60 -0.18 22.70
C VAL A 368 -2.94 0.66 23.91
N PHE A 369 -3.72 0.13 24.82
CA PHE A 369 -4.04 0.74 26.11
C PHE A 369 -3.07 0.33 27.21
#